data_7656757a4aeab350122455993c54c8e7
#
_entry.id   7656757a4aeab350122455993c54c8e7
#
_cell.length_a   1.000
_cell.length_b   1.000
_cell.length_c   1.000
_cell.angle_alpha   90.00
_cell.angle_beta   90.00
_cell.angle_gamma   90.00
#
_symmetry.space_group_name_H-M   'P 1'
#
loop_
_entity.id
_entity.type
_entity.pdbx_description
1 polymer ?
#
loop_
_entity_poly.entity_id
_entity_poly.type
_entity_poly.pdbx_seq_one_letter_code
_entity_poly.pdbx_strand_id
1 'polypeptide(L)'
;MQSYNDLLHNLVYNTDASHFENNEKTEVFLPKNRNEVIVIVENAVKENKKIVCRAWGTNLVGNCLPSKNTIVIDLSALNKILEQNVSSITVEPWLTTDELNEILDKYDLYFPVQLWSHASAQIGGMIATNWAWMRAIKYWKMEKWVEEMEVITVSNQKEVKVQTLSWDDAQDFFWSEWTLGIILNAKLKLIKKPTASSLNFKSFDNLDNALMYVKSIRDKKNPELSALEIINPQVSKTVWLDEKYHVLVEYENNSDWDIKDLDEIKDIWSKRDACYAATVNAWYPQIEDPEIHENEEKFLKWLEEKHIPAYWHIGIGVLHPHFNEDQKELMDEMYKFVQELWWNISWEHWIGKKKQKYLSDEEKNQIKSIKEKWDSNDVFGF
;
A
#
# COMPACT_ATOMS: atom_id res chain seq x y z
N MET A 1 7.79 0.03 31.27
CA MET A 1 7.15 -0.02 29.95
C MET A 1 5.68 0.29 30.13
N GLN A 2 5.11 1.20 29.38
CA GLN A 2 3.71 1.61 29.55
C GLN A 2 2.86 0.75 28.64
N SER A 3 1.91 -0.02 29.19
CA SER A 3 0.88 -0.72 28.45
C SER A 3 -0.47 -0.06 28.73
N TYR A 4 -1.34 -0.07 27.74
CA TYR A 4 -2.69 0.50 27.82
C TYR A 4 -3.71 -0.61 27.59
N ASN A 5 -4.74 -0.63 28.44
CA ASN A 5 -5.83 -1.59 28.35
C ASN A 5 -7.16 -0.94 28.79
N ASP A 6 -7.35 0.31 28.43
CA ASP A 6 -8.61 1.01 28.67
C ASP A 6 -9.55 0.94 27.46
N LEU A 7 -10.81 1.33 27.64
CA LEU A 7 -11.85 1.22 26.64
C LEU A 7 -11.53 2.02 25.36
N LEU A 8 -10.95 3.23 25.50
CA LEU A 8 -10.65 4.09 24.36
C LEU A 8 -9.52 3.52 23.52
N HIS A 9 -8.44 3.03 24.16
CA HIS A 9 -7.36 2.34 23.44
C HIS A 9 -7.88 1.10 22.74
N ASN A 10 -8.70 0.27 23.39
CA ASN A 10 -9.28 -0.90 22.74
C ASN A 10 -10.12 -0.53 21.50
N LEU A 11 -10.89 0.56 21.53
CA LEU A 11 -11.65 1.00 20.37
C LEU A 11 -10.73 1.36 19.19
N VAL A 12 -9.67 2.15 19.43
CA VAL A 12 -8.73 2.57 18.39
C VAL A 12 -8.02 1.38 17.74
N TYR A 13 -7.55 0.42 18.54
CA TYR A 13 -6.76 -0.70 18.04
C TYR A 13 -7.61 -1.89 17.52
N ASN A 14 -8.91 -1.84 17.72
CA ASN A 14 -9.86 -2.81 17.15
C ASN A 14 -10.52 -2.33 15.85
N THR A 15 -10.07 -1.21 15.28
CA THR A 15 -10.58 -0.66 14.03
C THR A 15 -9.44 -0.39 13.04
N ASP A 16 -9.70 -0.54 11.77
CA ASP A 16 -8.84 -0.10 10.67
C ASP A 16 -9.70 0.32 9.46
N ALA A 17 -9.08 0.64 8.34
CA ALA A 17 -9.81 1.06 7.14
C ALA A 17 -10.48 -0.10 6.38
N SER A 18 -10.36 -1.35 6.84
CA SER A 18 -11.02 -2.51 6.24
C SER A 18 -12.51 -2.60 6.56
N HIS A 19 -12.98 -1.81 7.54
CA HIS A 19 -14.33 -1.87 8.10
C HIS A 19 -14.69 -3.21 8.76
N PHE A 20 -13.71 -4.06 9.10
CA PHE A 20 -13.98 -5.23 9.90
C PHE A 20 -14.26 -4.85 11.36
N GLU A 21 -15.28 -5.45 11.93
CA GLU A 21 -15.56 -5.32 13.35
C GLU A 21 -14.65 -6.24 14.18
N ASN A 22 -14.06 -5.69 15.23
CA ASN A 22 -13.30 -6.44 16.21
C ASN A 22 -13.61 -5.91 17.61
N ASN A 23 -13.73 -6.82 18.57
CA ASN A 23 -14.07 -6.51 19.97
C ASN A 23 -13.11 -7.19 20.96
N GLU A 24 -11.92 -7.58 20.52
CA GLU A 24 -10.94 -8.23 21.37
C GLU A 24 -10.37 -7.24 22.40
N LYS A 25 -10.26 -7.70 23.65
CA LYS A 25 -9.51 -6.94 24.66
C LYS A 25 -8.04 -7.22 24.48
N THR A 26 -7.31 -6.19 24.08
CA THR A 26 -5.92 -6.32 23.67
C THR A 26 -5.03 -5.40 24.50
N GLU A 27 -3.90 -5.93 24.93
CA GLU A 27 -2.84 -5.15 25.57
C GLU A 27 -2.02 -4.46 24.50
N VAL A 28 -1.86 -3.12 24.62
CA VAL A 28 -1.15 -2.29 23.65
C VAL A 28 0.12 -1.76 24.28
N PHE A 29 1.24 -1.91 23.58
CA PHE A 29 2.56 -1.42 23.96
C PHE A 29 3.01 -0.33 23.00
N LEU A 30 3.55 0.78 23.55
CA LEU A 30 4.12 1.90 22.82
C LEU A 30 5.62 2.00 23.13
N PRO A 31 6.48 1.20 22.49
CA PRO A 31 7.92 1.26 22.70
C PRO A 31 8.49 2.58 22.21
N LYS A 32 9.44 3.15 22.98
CA LYS A 32 10.08 4.43 22.66
C LYS A 32 11.36 4.28 21.83
N ASN A 33 11.84 3.07 21.70
CA ASN A 33 13.07 2.76 20.98
C ASN A 33 13.16 1.27 20.65
N ARG A 34 14.11 0.94 19.78
CA ARG A 34 14.45 -0.41 19.34
C ARG A 34 14.56 -1.44 20.47
N ASN A 35 15.25 -1.09 21.57
CA ASN A 35 15.49 -2.03 22.68
C ASN A 35 14.20 -2.39 23.42
N GLU A 36 13.29 -1.45 23.56
CA GLU A 36 11.98 -1.71 24.15
C GLU A 36 11.14 -2.64 23.26
N VAL A 37 11.21 -2.53 21.92
CA VAL A 37 10.55 -3.48 21.01
C VAL A 37 11.07 -4.89 21.24
N ILE A 38 12.39 -5.07 21.31
CA ILE A 38 13.02 -6.37 21.55
C ILE A 38 12.49 -7.01 22.85
N VAL A 39 12.49 -6.25 23.94
CA VAL A 39 12.01 -6.72 25.25
C VAL A 39 10.53 -7.11 25.22
N ILE A 40 9.68 -6.36 24.49
CA ILE A 40 8.25 -6.71 24.32
C ILE A 40 8.13 -8.02 23.57
N VAL A 41 8.85 -8.20 22.48
CA VAL A 41 8.83 -9.44 21.70
C VAL A 41 9.31 -10.63 22.54
N GLU A 42 10.39 -10.50 23.28
CA GLU A 42 10.89 -11.55 24.18
C GLU A 42 9.84 -11.96 25.23
N ASN A 43 9.13 -11.00 25.81
CA ASN A 43 8.09 -11.27 26.78
C ASN A 43 6.88 -11.96 26.12
N ALA A 44 6.43 -11.49 24.96
CA ALA A 44 5.34 -12.10 24.21
C ALA A 44 5.65 -13.56 23.87
N VAL A 45 6.87 -13.86 23.43
CA VAL A 45 7.34 -15.22 23.13
C VAL A 45 7.30 -16.11 24.39
N LYS A 46 7.80 -15.61 25.53
CA LYS A 46 7.76 -16.33 26.82
C LYS A 46 6.34 -16.64 27.29
N GLU A 47 5.41 -15.70 27.06
CA GLU A 47 4.01 -15.81 27.43
C GLU A 47 3.15 -16.53 26.37
N ASN A 48 3.74 -16.96 25.26
CA ASN A 48 3.07 -17.55 24.10
C ASN A 48 1.93 -16.66 23.57
N LYS A 49 2.12 -15.34 23.55
CA LYS A 49 1.23 -14.37 22.96
C LYS A 49 1.60 -14.12 21.50
N LYS A 50 0.61 -13.87 20.67
CA LYS A 50 0.81 -13.34 19.31
C LYS A 50 1.06 -11.84 19.33
N ILE A 51 1.70 -11.34 18.28
CA ILE A 51 2.04 -9.93 18.11
C ILE A 51 1.43 -9.44 16.81
N VAL A 52 0.70 -8.33 16.88
CA VAL A 52 0.29 -7.52 15.73
C VAL A 52 1.02 -6.18 15.80
N CYS A 53 1.73 -5.83 14.73
CA CYS A 53 2.28 -4.49 14.58
C CYS A 53 1.20 -3.53 14.08
N ARG A 54 1.18 -2.33 14.64
CA ARG A 54 0.22 -1.29 14.29
C ARG A 54 0.94 -0.04 13.83
N ALA A 55 0.55 0.44 12.65
CA ALA A 55 0.75 1.79 12.16
C ALA A 55 -0.57 2.59 12.34
N TRP A 56 -0.89 3.54 11.47
CA TRP A 56 -2.14 4.33 11.58
C TRP A 56 -3.43 3.51 11.37
N GLY A 57 -3.35 2.27 10.92
CA GLY A 57 -4.54 1.47 10.62
C GLY A 57 -5.20 1.83 9.30
N THR A 58 -4.44 2.31 8.34
CA THR A 58 -4.89 2.58 6.96
C THR A 58 -5.08 1.30 6.14
N ASN A 59 -4.86 0.14 6.73
CA ASN A 59 -4.98 -1.16 6.09
C ASN A 59 -6.44 -1.46 5.67
N LEU A 60 -6.61 -1.97 4.45
CA LEU A 60 -7.92 -2.23 3.83
C LEU A 60 -8.35 -3.70 3.88
N VAL A 61 -7.54 -4.59 4.49
CA VAL A 61 -7.77 -6.04 4.50
C VAL A 61 -7.78 -6.66 5.91
N GLY A 62 -7.72 -5.83 6.98
CA GLY A 62 -7.88 -6.26 8.37
C GLY A 62 -6.67 -6.95 9.00
N ASN A 63 -5.47 -6.79 8.44
CA ASN A 63 -4.26 -7.46 8.94
C ASN A 63 -3.68 -6.85 10.22
N CYS A 64 -4.05 -5.62 10.58
CA CYS A 64 -3.60 -4.97 11.80
C CYS A 64 -4.60 -5.08 12.97
N LEU A 65 -5.68 -5.84 12.79
CA LEU A 65 -6.66 -6.09 13.84
C LEU A 65 -6.24 -7.25 14.73
N PRO A 66 -6.15 -7.07 16.06
CA PRO A 66 -5.75 -8.14 16.97
C PRO A 66 -6.73 -9.30 16.95
N SER A 67 -6.24 -10.48 17.25
CA SER A 67 -7.03 -11.69 17.51
C SER A 67 -6.92 -12.08 18.99
N LYS A 68 -7.61 -13.17 19.38
CA LYS A 68 -7.51 -13.67 20.75
C LYS A 68 -6.06 -14.01 21.11
N ASN A 69 -5.65 -13.65 22.32
CA ASN A 69 -4.28 -13.85 22.82
C ASN A 69 -3.18 -13.09 22.06
N THR A 70 -3.54 -11.95 21.51
CA THR A 70 -2.62 -11.07 20.77
C THR A 70 -2.31 -9.82 21.58
N ILE A 71 -1.07 -9.35 21.52
CA ILE A 71 -0.69 -8.00 21.93
C ILE A 71 -0.51 -7.12 20.68
N VAL A 72 -0.74 -5.83 20.83
CA VAL A 72 -0.45 -4.85 19.78
C VAL A 72 0.83 -4.08 20.14
N ILE A 73 1.73 -3.98 19.19
CA ILE A 73 2.89 -3.08 19.28
C ILE A 73 2.66 -1.91 18.35
N ASP A 74 2.44 -0.74 18.94
CA ASP A 74 2.34 0.53 18.22
C ASP A 74 3.74 1.16 18.14
N LEU A 75 4.23 1.29 16.91
CA LEU A 75 5.59 1.77 16.64
C LEU A 75 5.69 3.30 16.53
N SER A 76 4.67 4.07 16.93
CA SER A 76 4.54 5.52 16.71
C SER A 76 5.71 6.38 17.24
N ALA A 77 6.45 5.88 18.22
CA ALA A 77 7.62 6.57 18.73
C ALA A 77 8.92 6.27 17.97
N LEU A 78 8.91 5.34 17.01
CA LEU A 78 10.05 5.01 16.15
C LEU A 78 9.96 5.79 14.83
N ASN A 79 10.22 7.08 14.86
CA ASN A 79 10.03 8.01 13.75
C ASN A 79 11.25 8.86 13.41
N LYS A 80 12.46 8.36 13.72
CA LYS A 80 13.70 9.13 13.55
C LYS A 80 14.41 8.79 12.24
N ILE A 81 15.17 9.78 11.75
CA ILE A 81 16.25 9.55 10.81
C ILE A 81 17.47 9.12 11.61
N LEU A 82 18.04 7.97 11.27
CA LEU A 82 19.19 7.38 11.96
C LEU A 82 20.51 7.77 11.27
N GLU A 83 20.50 7.82 9.93
CA GLU A 83 21.65 8.18 9.11
C GLU A 83 21.18 8.81 7.81
N GLN A 84 21.91 9.81 7.29
CA GLN A 84 21.64 10.42 5.99
C GLN A 84 22.95 10.55 5.19
N ASN A 85 22.90 10.08 3.95
CA ASN A 85 23.93 10.22 2.93
C ASN A 85 23.38 10.92 1.69
N VAL A 86 24.25 11.19 0.71
CA VAL A 86 23.85 11.85 -0.55
C VAL A 86 22.88 11.02 -1.39
N SER A 87 22.98 9.69 -1.32
CA SER A 87 22.17 8.75 -2.14
C SER A 87 21.27 7.82 -1.34
N SER A 88 21.35 7.88 0.00
CA SER A 88 20.57 6.99 0.85
C SER A 88 20.28 7.63 2.22
N ILE A 89 19.24 7.11 2.88
CA ILE A 89 18.83 7.52 4.21
C ILE A 89 18.34 6.31 5.00
N THR A 90 18.75 6.19 6.26
CA THR A 90 18.26 5.15 7.17
C THR A 90 17.22 5.75 8.11
N VAL A 91 16.03 5.18 8.13
CA VAL A 91 14.88 5.70 8.87
C VAL A 91 14.24 4.63 9.73
N GLU A 92 13.64 5.04 10.84
CA GLU A 92 12.75 4.22 11.65
C GLU A 92 11.39 4.03 10.96
N PRO A 93 10.62 2.96 11.25
CA PRO A 93 9.49 2.52 10.44
C PRO A 93 8.26 3.44 10.48
N TRP A 94 8.14 4.32 11.46
CA TRP A 94 6.96 5.19 11.62
C TRP A 94 7.05 6.50 10.83
N LEU A 95 8.20 6.86 10.29
CA LEU A 95 8.33 8.08 9.50
C LEU A 95 7.41 8.01 8.28
N THR A 96 6.68 9.10 8.00
CA THR A 96 5.86 9.21 6.79
C THR A 96 6.70 9.67 5.60
N THR A 97 6.20 9.43 4.39
CA THR A 97 6.90 9.91 3.18
C THR A 97 6.88 11.42 3.05
N ASP A 98 5.86 12.10 3.59
CA ASP A 98 5.80 13.55 3.62
C ASP A 98 6.87 14.13 4.53
N GLU A 99 6.94 13.67 5.79
CA GLU A 99 7.97 14.09 6.73
C GLU A 99 9.37 13.86 6.17
N LEU A 100 9.57 12.70 5.53
CA LEU A 100 10.83 12.37 4.89
C LEU A 100 11.16 13.34 3.75
N ASN A 101 10.24 13.57 2.83
CA ASN A 101 10.47 14.45 1.67
C ASN A 101 10.58 15.93 2.05
N GLU A 102 9.89 16.39 3.10
CA GLU A 102 10.06 17.74 3.64
C GLU A 102 11.50 17.96 4.17
N ILE A 103 12.07 16.95 4.79
CA ILE A 103 13.47 17.00 5.26
C ILE A 103 14.45 16.96 4.08
N LEU A 104 14.20 16.06 3.11
CA LEU A 104 15.06 15.86 1.94
C LEU A 104 15.05 17.07 0.98
N ASP A 105 13.98 17.84 0.95
CA ASP A 105 13.83 19.03 0.10
C ASP A 105 14.95 20.06 0.32
N LYS A 106 15.45 20.18 1.55
CA LYS A 106 16.58 21.05 1.92
C LYS A 106 17.90 20.67 1.24
N TYR A 107 17.97 19.45 0.71
CA TYR A 107 19.16 18.87 0.10
C TYR A 107 18.99 18.60 -1.40
N ASP A 108 17.88 19.05 -2.00
CA ASP A 108 17.52 18.76 -3.41
C ASP A 108 17.42 17.23 -3.66
N LEU A 109 17.03 16.47 -2.62
CA LEU A 109 16.85 15.03 -2.65
C LEU A 109 15.38 14.67 -2.53
N TYR A 110 15.05 13.46 -2.95
CA TYR A 110 13.67 13.00 -2.99
C TYR A 110 13.58 11.47 -2.82
N PHE A 111 12.60 11.03 -2.02
CA PHE A 111 12.17 9.65 -1.94
C PHE A 111 10.91 9.49 -2.81
N PRO A 112 10.96 8.71 -3.93
CA PRO A 112 9.94 8.81 -4.97
C PRO A 112 8.69 7.95 -4.75
N VAL A 113 8.67 7.06 -3.74
CA VAL A 113 7.49 6.26 -3.43
C VAL A 113 6.55 7.06 -2.54
N GLN A 114 5.50 7.61 -3.13
CA GLN A 114 4.46 8.36 -2.43
C GLN A 114 3.10 7.70 -2.61
N LEU A 115 2.20 7.91 -1.67
CA LEU A 115 0.84 7.39 -1.60
C LEU A 115 -0.16 8.53 -1.66
N TRP A 116 -1.44 8.23 -1.98
CA TRP A 116 -2.52 9.19 -1.73
C TRP A 116 -2.65 9.51 -0.23
N SER A 117 -2.33 8.54 0.65
CA SER A 117 -2.32 8.70 2.11
C SER A 117 -0.93 9.10 2.65
N HIS A 118 -0.10 9.80 1.84
CA HIS A 118 1.29 10.16 2.15
C HIS A 118 1.50 10.84 3.51
N ALA A 119 0.49 11.57 3.99
CA ALA A 119 0.52 12.22 5.30
C ALA A 119 0.35 11.25 6.48
N SER A 120 -0.10 10.00 6.23
CA SER A 120 -0.39 9.03 7.29
C SER A 120 0.23 7.66 7.08
N ALA A 121 0.66 7.33 5.88
CA ALA A 121 1.28 6.04 5.59
C ALA A 121 2.76 6.04 6.00
N GLN A 122 3.14 5.09 6.82
CA GLN A 122 4.49 4.95 7.35
C GLN A 122 5.34 4.01 6.52
N ILE A 123 6.63 4.31 6.44
CA ILE A 123 7.63 3.57 5.64
C ILE A 123 7.65 2.08 5.99
N GLY A 124 7.58 1.72 7.28
CA GLY A 124 7.55 0.31 7.68
C GLY A 124 6.32 -0.44 7.15
N GLY A 125 5.14 0.18 7.17
CA GLY A 125 3.92 -0.36 6.58
C GLY A 125 4.02 -0.50 5.06
N MET A 126 4.60 0.50 4.40
CA MET A 126 4.84 0.49 2.95
C MET A 126 5.79 -0.64 2.52
N ILE A 127 6.85 -0.90 3.31
CA ILE A 127 7.76 -2.04 3.07
C ILE A 127 7.01 -3.34 3.25
N ALA A 128 6.29 -3.52 4.37
CA ALA A 128 5.58 -4.74 4.70
C ALA A 128 4.48 -5.11 3.69
N THR A 129 3.95 -4.13 2.97
CA THR A 129 2.96 -4.33 1.90
C THR A 129 3.56 -4.18 0.49
N ASN A 130 4.88 -3.98 0.36
CA ASN A 130 5.57 -3.68 -0.89
C ASN A 130 4.82 -2.67 -1.76
N TRP A 131 4.43 -1.57 -1.16
CA TRP A 131 3.51 -0.62 -1.76
C TRP A 131 3.99 -0.07 -3.12
N ALA A 132 3.04 0.03 -4.04
CA ALA A 132 3.21 0.72 -5.32
C ALA A 132 2.18 1.85 -5.42
N TRP A 133 2.39 2.82 -6.33
CA TRP A 133 1.44 3.92 -6.49
C TRP A 133 1.44 4.50 -7.91
N MET A 134 0.69 5.60 -8.11
CA MET A 134 0.45 6.26 -9.41
C MET A 134 1.73 6.44 -10.23
N ARG A 135 2.88 6.75 -9.59
CA ARG A 135 4.17 6.88 -10.24
C ARG A 135 4.98 5.59 -10.33
N ALA A 136 4.37 4.43 -10.02
CA ALA A 136 5.05 3.14 -10.11
C ALA A 136 5.43 2.76 -11.54
N ILE A 137 4.80 3.34 -12.56
CA ILE A 137 5.24 3.17 -13.95
C ILE A 137 6.69 3.66 -14.16
N LYS A 138 7.15 4.66 -13.42
CA LYS A 138 8.53 5.19 -13.46
C LYS A 138 9.39 4.63 -12.33
N TYR A 139 8.86 4.59 -11.12
CA TYR A 139 9.64 4.34 -9.92
C TYR A 139 9.50 2.94 -9.36
N TRP A 140 8.50 2.17 -9.81
CA TRP A 140 8.22 0.83 -9.33
C TRP A 140 7.76 0.81 -7.87
N LYS A 141 7.81 -0.36 -7.23
CA LYS A 141 7.35 -0.62 -5.87
C LYS A 141 8.43 -0.29 -4.82
N MET A 142 8.03 -0.34 -3.55
CA MET A 142 8.86 -0.08 -2.40
C MET A 142 10.15 -0.92 -2.37
N GLU A 143 10.11 -2.19 -2.79
CA GLU A 143 11.26 -3.11 -2.84
C GLU A 143 12.46 -2.56 -3.62
N LYS A 144 12.22 -1.79 -4.68
CA LYS A 144 13.29 -1.18 -5.49
C LYS A 144 14.10 -0.15 -4.71
N TRP A 145 13.48 0.43 -3.70
CA TRP A 145 14.00 1.60 -2.97
C TRP A 145 14.62 1.26 -1.63
N VAL A 146 14.48 0.03 -1.13
CA VAL A 146 15.13 -0.45 0.08
C VAL A 146 16.47 -1.10 -0.27
N GLU A 147 17.56 -0.66 0.37
CA GLU A 147 18.88 -1.28 0.23
C GLU A 147 19.09 -2.39 1.26
N GLU A 148 18.68 -2.11 2.49
CA GLU A 148 18.75 -3.04 3.62
C GLU A 148 17.68 -2.69 4.65
N MET A 149 17.35 -3.63 5.51
CA MET A 149 16.46 -3.39 6.65
C MET A 149 16.90 -4.19 7.87
N GLU A 150 16.73 -3.62 9.06
CA GLU A 150 16.90 -4.33 10.32
C GLU A 150 15.54 -4.88 10.77
N VAL A 151 15.51 -6.17 11.09
CA VAL A 151 14.25 -6.86 11.45
C VAL A 151 14.42 -7.66 12.75
N ILE A 152 13.33 -7.81 13.49
CA ILE A 152 13.17 -8.79 14.57
C ILE A 152 12.43 -9.99 14.02
N THR A 153 12.97 -11.18 14.23
CA THR A 153 12.34 -12.47 13.92
C THR A 153 12.39 -13.40 15.14
N VAL A 154 11.63 -14.50 15.10
CA VAL A 154 11.64 -15.51 16.16
C VAL A 154 11.98 -16.86 15.56
N SER A 155 13.11 -17.44 16.01
CA SER A 155 13.56 -18.75 15.53
C SER A 155 12.62 -19.89 16.00
N ASN A 156 12.75 -21.07 15.40
CA ASN A 156 12.05 -22.29 15.80
C ASN A 156 12.30 -22.70 17.26
N GLN A 157 13.41 -22.26 17.86
CA GLN A 157 13.75 -22.45 19.28
C GLN A 157 13.19 -21.37 20.19
N LYS A 158 12.31 -20.50 19.69
CA LYS A 158 11.75 -19.33 20.39
C LYS A 158 12.79 -18.29 20.79
N GLU A 159 13.90 -18.22 20.09
CA GLU A 159 14.91 -17.16 20.29
C GLU A 159 14.55 -15.94 19.45
N VAL A 160 14.52 -14.79 20.09
CA VAL A 160 14.37 -13.50 19.42
C VAL A 160 15.69 -13.13 18.75
N LYS A 161 15.66 -12.88 17.44
CA LYS A 161 16.82 -12.51 16.65
C LYS A 161 16.62 -11.14 16.04
N VAL A 162 17.66 -10.32 16.13
CA VAL A 162 17.74 -9.04 15.41
C VAL A 162 18.82 -9.18 14.36
N GLN A 163 18.45 -8.90 13.13
CA GLN A 163 19.36 -9.07 11.99
C GLN A 163 19.15 -8.00 10.95
N THR A 164 20.23 -7.60 10.30
CA THR A 164 20.18 -6.73 9.11
C THR A 164 20.14 -7.60 7.88
N LEU A 165 19.15 -7.38 7.06
CA LEU A 165 18.94 -8.09 5.80
C LEU A 165 19.30 -7.15 4.64
N SER A 166 20.15 -7.62 3.74
CA SER A 166 20.37 -6.97 2.44
C SER A 166 19.11 -7.05 1.59
N TRP A 167 19.04 -6.30 0.49
CA TRP A 167 17.91 -6.37 -0.43
C TRP A 167 17.59 -7.80 -0.88
N ASP A 168 18.59 -8.60 -1.22
CA ASP A 168 18.42 -10.00 -1.67
C ASP A 168 17.82 -10.89 -0.57
N ASP A 169 18.23 -10.69 0.69
CA ASP A 169 17.77 -11.48 1.82
C ASP A 169 16.40 -11.02 2.34
N ALA A 170 16.03 -9.78 2.07
CA ALA A 170 14.82 -9.13 2.55
C ALA A 170 13.57 -9.42 1.69
N GLN A 171 13.69 -10.17 0.59
CA GLN A 171 12.60 -10.36 -0.37
C GLN A 171 11.31 -10.88 0.23
N ASP A 172 11.39 -11.78 1.19
CA ASP A 172 10.23 -12.33 1.87
C ASP A 172 9.50 -11.28 2.75
N PHE A 173 10.19 -10.21 3.18
CA PHE A 173 9.60 -9.15 4.02
C PHE A 173 8.80 -8.14 3.22
N PHE A 174 9.10 -7.97 1.95
CA PHE A 174 8.19 -7.30 1.04
C PHE A 174 6.97 -8.20 0.86
N TRP A 175 5.78 -7.70 1.10
CA TRP A 175 4.53 -8.46 1.11
C TRP A 175 4.24 -9.27 2.39
N SER A 176 5.05 -9.11 3.43
CA SER A 176 4.89 -9.89 4.67
C SER A 176 3.69 -9.48 5.53
N GLU A 177 3.12 -8.31 5.32
CA GLU A 177 2.05 -7.74 6.16
C GLU A 177 2.40 -7.79 7.67
N TRP A 178 3.68 -7.65 8.03
CA TRP A 178 4.21 -7.83 9.39
C TRP A 178 4.04 -9.23 9.98
N THR A 179 3.76 -10.25 9.17
CA THR A 179 3.53 -11.62 9.65
C THR A 179 4.81 -12.43 9.82
N LEU A 180 5.96 -11.92 9.38
CA LEU A 180 7.26 -12.61 9.47
C LEU A 180 8.16 -12.06 10.59
N GLY A 181 7.89 -10.85 11.05
CA GLY A 181 8.70 -10.15 12.02
C GLY A 181 8.41 -8.65 12.07
N ILE A 182 9.21 -7.92 12.82
CA ILE A 182 9.09 -6.47 12.98
C ILE A 182 10.25 -5.77 12.29
N ILE A 183 9.95 -4.84 11.38
CA ILE A 183 10.93 -3.95 10.76
C ILE A 183 11.26 -2.84 11.75
N LEU A 184 12.53 -2.71 12.13
CA LEU A 184 13.00 -1.71 13.08
C LEU A 184 13.55 -0.45 12.41
N ASN A 185 14.15 -0.59 11.27
CA ASN A 185 14.60 0.49 10.40
C ASN A 185 14.83 -0.03 8.98
N ALA A 186 14.92 0.89 8.03
CA ALA A 186 15.26 0.59 6.65
C ALA A 186 16.17 1.67 6.08
N LYS A 187 17.14 1.25 5.26
CA LYS A 187 17.99 2.10 4.45
C LYS A 187 17.37 2.23 3.06
N LEU A 188 17.01 3.46 2.72
CA LEU A 188 16.28 3.82 1.51
C LEU A 188 17.20 4.52 0.51
N LYS A 189 17.06 4.18 -0.78
CA LYS A 189 17.69 4.91 -1.89
C LYS A 189 17.00 6.24 -2.11
N LEU A 190 17.77 7.24 -2.47
CA LEU A 190 17.29 8.58 -2.80
C LEU A 190 17.63 8.94 -4.23
N ILE A 191 16.83 9.81 -4.81
CA ILE A 191 17.10 10.43 -6.11
C ILE A 191 17.20 11.94 -5.94
N LYS A 192 17.71 12.59 -6.98
CA LYS A 192 17.60 14.03 -7.11
C LYS A 192 16.12 14.40 -7.31
N LYS A 193 15.67 15.47 -6.66
CA LYS A 193 14.30 15.95 -6.81
C LYS A 193 14.00 16.29 -8.27
N PRO A 194 12.89 15.81 -8.85
CA PRO A 194 12.46 16.22 -10.19
C PRO A 194 12.27 17.75 -10.26
N THR A 195 12.78 18.37 -11.33
CA THR A 195 12.81 19.82 -11.45
C THR A 195 11.55 20.41 -12.07
N ALA A 196 10.78 19.61 -12.78
CA ALA A 196 9.55 20.00 -13.44
C ALA A 196 8.59 18.80 -13.55
N SER A 197 7.30 19.08 -13.56
CA SER A 197 6.27 18.14 -13.99
C SER A 197 5.33 18.83 -14.97
N SER A 198 4.76 18.04 -15.87
CA SER A 198 3.72 18.49 -16.79
C SER A 198 2.63 17.44 -16.89
N LEU A 199 1.40 17.87 -17.03
CA LEU A 199 0.23 17.02 -17.02
C LEU A 199 -0.55 17.16 -18.33
N ASN A 200 -1.05 16.05 -18.84
CA ASN A 200 -2.07 16.03 -19.87
C ASN A 200 -3.32 15.38 -19.28
N PHE A 201 -4.44 16.09 -19.30
CA PHE A 201 -5.71 15.65 -18.78
C PHE A 201 -6.75 15.63 -19.90
N LYS A 202 -7.25 14.45 -20.27
CA LYS A 202 -8.20 14.29 -21.39
C LYS A 202 -9.43 13.51 -21.00
N SER A 203 -10.56 13.95 -21.54
CA SER A 203 -11.86 13.34 -21.33
C SER A 203 -12.33 12.60 -22.58
N PHE A 204 -13.00 11.46 -22.40
CA PHE A 204 -13.52 10.60 -23.46
C PHE A 204 -14.95 10.15 -23.14
N ASP A 205 -15.80 10.13 -24.16
CA ASP A 205 -17.19 9.74 -23.98
C ASP A 205 -17.41 8.21 -23.86
N ASN A 206 -16.41 7.41 -24.23
CA ASN A 206 -16.47 5.95 -24.15
C ASN A 206 -15.09 5.33 -23.82
N LEU A 207 -15.13 4.10 -23.32
CA LEU A 207 -13.96 3.34 -22.89
C LEU A 207 -12.97 3.08 -24.03
N ASP A 208 -13.47 2.70 -25.22
CA ASP A 208 -12.59 2.33 -26.35
C ASP A 208 -11.68 3.50 -26.77
N ASN A 209 -12.22 4.72 -26.81
CA ASN A 209 -11.42 5.92 -27.13
C ASN A 209 -10.39 6.24 -26.02
N ALA A 210 -10.75 6.05 -24.75
CA ALA A 210 -9.84 6.22 -23.63
C ALA A 210 -8.68 5.22 -23.71
N LEU A 211 -8.97 3.94 -23.99
CA LEU A 211 -7.98 2.88 -24.14
C LEU A 211 -7.09 3.08 -25.36
N MET A 212 -7.63 3.54 -26.49
CA MET A 212 -6.81 3.90 -27.67
C MET A 212 -5.80 5.03 -27.31
N TYR A 213 -6.24 6.01 -26.53
CA TYR A 213 -5.34 7.06 -26.06
C TYR A 213 -4.28 6.53 -25.11
N VAL A 214 -4.65 5.73 -24.09
CA VAL A 214 -3.70 5.04 -23.18
C VAL A 214 -2.66 4.26 -23.96
N LYS A 215 -3.09 3.45 -24.93
CA LYS A 215 -2.19 2.69 -25.79
C LYS A 215 -1.22 3.61 -26.55
N SER A 216 -1.71 4.72 -27.12
CA SER A 216 -0.85 5.68 -27.84
C SER A 216 0.23 6.31 -26.96
N ILE A 217 -0.02 6.43 -25.64
CA ILE A 217 0.97 6.90 -24.66
C ILE A 217 1.98 5.81 -24.34
N ARG A 218 1.53 4.59 -24.05
CA ARG A 218 2.40 3.44 -23.76
C ARG A 218 3.35 3.10 -24.92
N ASP A 219 2.85 3.15 -26.16
CA ASP A 219 3.63 2.83 -27.37
C ASP A 219 4.81 3.80 -27.58
N LYS A 220 4.73 5.02 -27.08
CA LYS A 220 5.84 6.00 -27.15
C LYS A 220 7.05 5.63 -26.28
N LYS A 221 6.87 4.79 -25.26
CA LYS A 221 7.93 4.37 -24.32
C LYS A 221 8.77 5.52 -23.79
N ASN A 222 8.13 6.65 -23.48
CA ASN A 222 8.81 7.83 -23.00
C ASN A 222 9.35 7.57 -21.56
N PRO A 223 10.67 7.68 -21.32
CA PRO A 223 11.26 7.42 -20.00
C PRO A 223 10.85 8.45 -18.93
N GLU A 224 10.33 9.61 -19.34
CA GLU A 224 9.86 10.63 -18.43
C GLU A 224 8.39 10.46 -18.02
N LEU A 225 7.68 9.48 -18.59
CA LEU A 225 6.33 9.14 -18.18
C LEU A 225 6.33 8.68 -16.71
N SER A 226 5.77 9.49 -15.82
CA SER A 226 5.75 9.24 -14.38
C SER A 226 4.44 8.68 -13.88
N ALA A 227 3.29 9.08 -14.49
CA ALA A 227 1.99 8.51 -14.16
C ALA A 227 1.10 8.37 -15.39
N LEU A 228 0.28 7.33 -15.39
CA LEU A 228 -0.76 7.10 -16.39
C LEU A 228 -1.98 6.50 -15.69
N GLU A 229 -3.01 7.33 -15.50
CA GLU A 229 -4.19 7.04 -14.71
C GLU A 229 -5.46 7.13 -15.55
N ILE A 230 -6.49 6.39 -15.16
CA ILE A 230 -7.82 6.54 -15.75
C ILE A 230 -8.89 6.51 -14.66
N ILE A 231 -9.94 7.32 -14.82
CA ILE A 231 -11.09 7.40 -13.93
C ILE A 231 -12.34 7.14 -14.78
N ASN A 232 -13.22 6.25 -14.34
CA ASN A 232 -14.46 5.97 -15.08
C ASN A 232 -15.56 7.00 -14.77
N PRO A 233 -16.64 7.04 -15.58
CA PRO A 233 -17.72 8.02 -15.42
C PRO A 233 -18.36 8.02 -14.03
N GLN A 234 -18.51 6.84 -13.40
CA GLN A 234 -19.13 6.71 -12.09
C GLN A 234 -18.31 7.38 -11.00
N VAL A 235 -16.99 7.17 -11.00
CA VAL A 235 -16.07 7.84 -10.03
C VAL A 235 -15.90 9.31 -10.40
N SER A 236 -15.80 9.67 -11.67
CA SER A 236 -15.67 11.06 -12.14
C SER A 236 -16.74 11.96 -11.53
N LYS A 237 -17.98 11.49 -11.51
CA LYS A 237 -19.10 12.20 -10.90
C LYS A 237 -18.91 12.45 -9.40
N THR A 238 -18.30 11.54 -8.67
CA THR A 238 -18.08 11.67 -7.21
C THR A 238 -17.06 12.74 -6.86
N VAL A 239 -16.14 13.04 -7.78
CA VAL A 239 -15.07 14.04 -7.63
C VAL A 239 -15.31 15.31 -8.45
N TRP A 240 -16.59 15.57 -8.80
CA TRP A 240 -17.03 16.77 -9.55
C TRP A 240 -16.36 16.98 -10.91
N LEU A 241 -16.05 15.89 -11.58
CA LEU A 241 -15.71 15.88 -12.99
C LEU A 241 -16.95 15.55 -13.83
N ASP A 242 -16.91 15.85 -15.13
CA ASP A 242 -17.92 15.41 -16.07
C ASP A 242 -18.05 13.88 -16.03
N GLU A 243 -19.27 13.34 -16.22
CA GLU A 243 -19.54 11.90 -16.23
C GLU A 243 -18.99 11.23 -17.50
N LYS A 244 -17.67 11.20 -17.60
CA LYS A 244 -16.85 10.68 -18.70
C LYS A 244 -15.68 9.87 -18.18
N TYR A 245 -14.98 9.18 -19.09
CA TYR A 245 -13.66 8.65 -18.81
C TYR A 245 -12.64 9.79 -18.82
N HIS A 246 -11.81 9.89 -17.78
CA HIS A 246 -10.72 10.86 -17.72
C HIS A 246 -9.39 10.15 -17.66
N VAL A 247 -8.46 10.52 -18.51
CA VAL A 247 -7.09 9.99 -18.53
C VAL A 247 -6.12 11.08 -18.12
N LEU A 248 -5.31 10.79 -17.09
CA LEU A 248 -4.23 11.64 -16.61
C LEU A 248 -2.90 11.05 -17.06
N VAL A 249 -2.05 11.88 -17.65
CA VAL A 249 -0.71 11.49 -18.09
C VAL A 249 0.28 12.51 -17.55
N GLU A 250 1.14 12.09 -16.61
CA GLU A 250 2.17 12.95 -16.04
C GLU A 250 3.54 12.60 -16.59
N TYR A 251 4.33 13.63 -16.87
CA TYR A 251 5.74 13.51 -17.23
C TYR A 251 6.57 14.38 -16.29
N GLU A 252 7.69 13.82 -15.82
CA GLU A 252 8.68 14.54 -15.04
C GLU A 252 9.85 14.98 -15.92
N ASN A 253 10.47 16.11 -15.57
CA ASN A 253 11.61 16.72 -16.28
C ASN A 253 11.35 17.05 -17.77
N ASN A 254 10.08 17.12 -18.18
CA ASN A 254 9.68 17.43 -19.53
C ASN A 254 8.72 18.63 -19.53
N SER A 255 8.97 19.61 -20.40
CA SER A 255 8.22 20.86 -20.48
C SER A 255 7.27 20.97 -21.68
N ASP A 256 7.10 19.90 -22.47
CA ASP A 256 6.45 20.01 -23.80
C ASP A 256 4.94 19.69 -23.80
N TRP A 257 4.29 19.57 -22.63
CA TRP A 257 2.90 19.14 -22.50
C TRP A 257 1.94 20.27 -22.10
N ASP A 258 0.63 20.03 -22.25
CA ASP A 258 -0.41 21.04 -22.28
C ASP A 258 -0.57 21.85 -20.97
N ILE A 259 -0.48 21.19 -19.79
CA ILE A 259 -0.65 21.83 -18.49
C ILE A 259 0.69 21.91 -17.77
N LYS A 260 1.14 23.12 -17.50
CA LYS A 260 2.41 23.44 -16.80
C LYS A 260 2.18 24.29 -15.56
N ASP A 261 1.00 24.83 -15.41
CA ASP A 261 0.63 25.58 -14.22
C ASP A 261 0.54 24.64 -13.02
N LEU A 262 1.33 24.91 -11.97
CA LEU A 262 1.44 24.04 -10.81
C LEU A 262 0.14 23.97 -10.01
N ASP A 263 -0.65 25.02 -9.99
CA ASP A 263 -1.90 25.03 -9.22
C ASP A 263 -2.98 24.24 -9.97
N GLU A 264 -3.01 24.31 -11.30
CA GLU A 264 -3.88 23.47 -12.13
C GLU A 264 -3.49 21.99 -12.02
N ILE A 265 -2.19 21.66 -12.06
CA ILE A 265 -1.69 20.29 -11.83
C ILE A 265 -2.13 19.78 -10.47
N LYS A 266 -1.96 20.57 -9.41
CA LYS A 266 -2.38 20.20 -8.05
C LYS A 266 -3.90 19.99 -7.94
N ASP A 267 -4.72 20.84 -8.57
CA ASP A 267 -6.18 20.70 -8.57
C ASP A 267 -6.61 19.37 -9.21
N ILE A 268 -6.03 19.01 -10.36
CA ILE A 268 -6.32 17.74 -11.04
C ILE A 268 -5.91 16.54 -10.16
N TRP A 269 -4.69 16.59 -9.60
CA TRP A 269 -4.23 15.53 -8.71
C TRP A 269 -5.09 15.43 -7.44
N SER A 270 -5.52 16.54 -6.86
CA SER A 270 -6.40 16.55 -5.69
C SER A 270 -7.73 15.82 -5.96
N LYS A 271 -8.29 15.97 -7.15
CA LYS A 271 -9.49 15.22 -7.58
C LYS A 271 -9.20 13.73 -7.75
N ARG A 272 -8.04 13.37 -8.32
CA ARG A 272 -7.62 11.97 -8.44
C ARG A 272 -7.42 11.32 -7.06
N ASP A 273 -6.75 12.01 -6.15
CA ASP A 273 -6.53 11.55 -4.77
C ASP A 273 -7.84 11.41 -3.99
N ALA A 274 -8.80 12.27 -4.25
CA ALA A 274 -10.12 12.20 -3.64
C ALA A 274 -10.98 11.01 -4.11
N CYS A 275 -10.62 10.31 -5.20
CA CYS A 275 -11.43 9.23 -5.77
C CYS A 275 -11.81 8.16 -4.74
N TYR A 276 -10.84 7.71 -3.91
CA TYR A 276 -11.13 6.73 -2.85
C TYR A 276 -12.19 7.23 -1.88
N ALA A 277 -11.90 8.34 -1.19
CA ALA A 277 -12.78 8.86 -0.14
C ALA A 277 -14.16 9.27 -0.69
N ALA A 278 -14.20 9.88 -1.88
CA ALA A 278 -15.44 10.28 -2.52
C ALA A 278 -16.31 9.08 -2.92
N THR A 279 -15.70 7.99 -3.42
CA THR A 279 -16.41 6.77 -3.80
C THR A 279 -16.91 6.01 -2.58
N VAL A 280 -16.13 5.94 -1.50
CA VAL A 280 -16.58 5.40 -0.20
C VAL A 280 -17.78 6.18 0.32
N ASN A 281 -17.72 7.51 0.30
CA ASN A 281 -18.84 8.38 0.73
C ASN A 281 -20.07 8.28 -0.19
N ALA A 282 -19.90 7.83 -1.43
CA ALA A 282 -20.99 7.53 -2.36
C ALA A 282 -21.57 6.11 -2.19
N TRP A 283 -21.35 5.46 -1.03
CA TRP A 283 -21.86 4.13 -0.65
C TRP A 283 -21.19 2.94 -1.34
N TYR A 284 -19.92 3.09 -1.76
CA TYR A 284 -19.10 1.99 -2.30
C TYR A 284 -17.83 1.78 -1.43
N PRO A 285 -17.98 1.29 -0.17
CA PRO A 285 -16.88 1.24 0.78
C PRO A 285 -15.89 0.10 0.53
N GLN A 286 -16.25 -0.92 -0.26
CA GLN A 286 -15.42 -2.08 -0.51
C GLN A 286 -14.56 -1.84 -1.75
N ILE A 287 -13.29 -1.51 -1.56
CA ILE A 287 -12.32 -1.35 -2.64
C ILE A 287 -11.49 -2.62 -2.80
N GLU A 288 -11.18 -2.97 -4.05
CA GLU A 288 -10.30 -4.08 -4.44
C GLU A 288 -9.16 -3.57 -5.32
N ASP A 289 -8.16 -4.43 -5.58
CA ASP A 289 -6.96 -4.05 -6.32
C ASP A 289 -6.38 -5.19 -7.17
N PRO A 290 -7.17 -5.82 -8.05
CA PRO A 290 -6.64 -6.83 -8.94
C PRO A 290 -5.60 -6.25 -9.89
N GLU A 291 -4.56 -7.03 -10.16
CA GLU A 291 -3.55 -6.72 -11.16
C GLU A 291 -3.90 -7.39 -12.49
N ILE A 292 -3.82 -6.65 -13.58
CA ILE A 292 -4.17 -7.09 -14.92
C ILE A 292 -3.01 -6.83 -15.87
N HIS A 293 -2.46 -7.89 -16.46
CA HIS A 293 -1.32 -7.79 -17.37
C HIS A 293 -1.71 -7.71 -18.84
N GLU A 294 -2.57 -8.62 -19.28
CA GLU A 294 -3.02 -8.72 -20.67
C GLU A 294 -4.53 -8.81 -20.74
N ASN A 295 -5.12 -8.38 -21.86
CA ASN A 295 -6.57 -8.37 -22.04
C ASN A 295 -7.34 -7.51 -21.02
N GLU A 296 -6.72 -6.46 -20.52
CA GLU A 296 -7.35 -5.49 -19.60
C GLU A 296 -8.70 -4.99 -20.13
N GLU A 297 -8.85 -4.84 -21.45
CA GLU A 297 -10.10 -4.42 -22.09
C GLU A 297 -11.31 -5.29 -21.72
N LYS A 298 -11.12 -6.61 -21.58
CA LYS A 298 -12.22 -7.52 -21.19
C LYS A 298 -12.74 -7.21 -19.80
N PHE A 299 -11.81 -6.97 -18.85
CA PHE A 299 -12.19 -6.67 -17.48
C PHE A 299 -12.80 -5.28 -17.36
N LEU A 300 -12.27 -4.32 -18.09
CA LEU A 300 -12.80 -2.95 -18.10
C LEU A 300 -14.20 -2.90 -18.69
N LYS A 301 -14.47 -3.65 -19.75
CA LYS A 301 -15.82 -3.81 -20.30
C LYS A 301 -16.77 -4.51 -19.33
N TRP A 302 -16.30 -5.51 -18.59
CA TRP A 302 -17.10 -6.14 -17.55
C TRP A 302 -17.46 -5.15 -16.44
N LEU A 303 -16.52 -4.30 -15.97
CA LEU A 303 -16.80 -3.24 -15.01
C LEU A 303 -17.83 -2.23 -15.55
N GLU A 304 -17.71 -1.84 -16.82
CA GLU A 304 -18.65 -0.94 -17.49
C GLU A 304 -20.07 -1.54 -17.56
N GLU A 305 -20.20 -2.80 -18.02
CA GLU A 305 -21.46 -3.54 -18.08
C GLU A 305 -22.15 -3.69 -16.72
N LYS A 306 -21.38 -3.88 -15.67
CA LYS A 306 -21.86 -4.00 -14.28
C LYS A 306 -22.04 -2.66 -13.59
N HIS A 307 -21.71 -1.55 -14.25
CA HIS A 307 -21.75 -0.19 -13.68
C HIS A 307 -20.94 -0.03 -12.38
N ILE A 308 -19.78 -0.70 -12.30
CA ILE A 308 -18.92 -0.67 -11.12
C ILE A 308 -18.06 0.61 -11.13
N PRO A 309 -18.14 1.46 -10.08
CA PRO A 309 -17.23 2.59 -9.93
C PRO A 309 -15.79 2.09 -9.86
N ALA A 310 -14.90 2.69 -10.65
CA ALA A 310 -13.51 2.28 -10.63
C ALA A 310 -12.57 3.39 -11.14
N TYR A 311 -11.34 3.37 -10.65
CA TYR A 311 -10.21 4.14 -11.17
C TYR A 311 -8.97 3.24 -11.21
N TRP A 312 -7.97 3.61 -11.99
CA TRP A 312 -6.87 2.70 -12.29
C TRP A 312 -5.53 3.38 -12.40
N HIS A 313 -4.51 2.73 -11.88
CA HIS A 313 -3.12 2.92 -12.26
C HIS A 313 -2.89 2.16 -13.58
N ILE A 314 -3.52 2.64 -14.67
CA ILE A 314 -3.53 1.91 -15.94
C ILE A 314 -2.12 1.73 -16.51
N GLY A 315 -1.16 2.59 -16.10
CA GLY A 315 0.25 2.48 -16.48
C GLY A 315 0.93 1.19 -16.03
N ILE A 316 0.46 0.59 -14.93
CA ILE A 316 1.00 -0.63 -14.31
C ILE A 316 -0.03 -1.76 -14.20
N GLY A 317 -1.23 -1.57 -14.71
CA GLY A 317 -2.27 -2.61 -14.73
C GLY A 317 -2.99 -2.85 -13.42
N VAL A 318 -2.96 -1.92 -12.46
CA VAL A 318 -3.67 -2.05 -11.18
C VAL A 318 -4.98 -1.29 -11.21
N LEU A 319 -6.07 -1.97 -10.88
CA LEU A 319 -7.41 -1.41 -10.88
C LEU A 319 -7.98 -1.34 -9.48
N HIS A 320 -8.78 -0.30 -9.25
CA HIS A 320 -9.50 -0.10 -7.99
C HIS A 320 -11.02 -0.08 -8.24
N PRO A 321 -11.65 -1.25 -8.46
CA PRO A 321 -13.09 -1.37 -8.46
C PRO A 321 -13.65 -1.24 -7.05
N HIS A 322 -14.78 -0.54 -6.95
CA HIS A 322 -15.47 -0.31 -5.69
C HIS A 322 -16.83 -0.99 -5.68
N PHE A 323 -17.16 -1.64 -4.56
CA PHE A 323 -18.42 -2.32 -4.37
C PHE A 323 -19.17 -1.76 -3.15
N ASN A 324 -20.48 -1.80 -3.18
CA ASN A 324 -21.29 -1.57 -2.00
C ASN A 324 -21.44 -2.87 -1.18
N GLU A 325 -22.01 -2.76 0.02
CA GLU A 325 -22.15 -3.90 0.94
C GLU A 325 -23.04 -5.03 0.39
N ASP A 326 -24.02 -4.70 -0.47
CA ASP A 326 -24.94 -5.66 -1.06
C ASP A 326 -24.35 -6.37 -2.29
N GLN A 327 -23.22 -5.92 -2.81
CA GLN A 327 -22.57 -6.45 -4.03
C GLN A 327 -21.53 -7.56 -3.74
N LYS A 328 -21.64 -8.26 -2.64
CA LYS A 328 -20.69 -9.32 -2.26
C LYS A 328 -20.58 -10.44 -3.30
N GLU A 329 -21.70 -10.84 -3.89
CA GLU A 329 -21.71 -11.86 -4.94
C GLU A 329 -21.01 -11.37 -6.21
N LEU A 330 -21.16 -10.09 -6.55
CA LEU A 330 -20.50 -9.46 -7.68
C LEU A 330 -18.98 -9.34 -7.45
N MET A 331 -18.56 -9.07 -6.22
CA MET A 331 -17.14 -9.08 -5.83
C MET A 331 -16.56 -10.51 -5.92
N ASP A 332 -17.31 -11.54 -5.50
CA ASP A 332 -16.90 -12.94 -5.65
C ASP A 332 -16.82 -13.35 -7.14
N GLU A 333 -17.73 -12.85 -8.00
CA GLU A 333 -17.68 -13.01 -9.47
C GLU A 333 -16.41 -12.37 -10.05
N MET A 334 -16.07 -11.15 -9.61
CA MET A 334 -14.85 -10.45 -10.01
C MET A 334 -13.60 -11.30 -9.71
N TYR A 335 -13.46 -11.80 -8.49
CA TYR A 335 -12.30 -12.61 -8.12
C TYR A 335 -12.16 -13.89 -8.94
N LYS A 336 -13.27 -14.56 -9.23
CA LYS A 336 -13.27 -15.73 -10.14
C LYS A 336 -12.81 -15.35 -11.52
N PHE A 337 -13.30 -14.23 -12.05
CA PHE A 337 -12.91 -13.73 -13.36
C PHE A 337 -11.41 -13.39 -13.43
N VAL A 338 -10.88 -12.75 -12.39
CA VAL A 338 -9.43 -12.46 -12.25
C VAL A 338 -8.62 -13.76 -12.25
N GLN A 339 -9.03 -14.76 -11.46
CA GLN A 339 -8.35 -16.05 -11.37
C GLN A 339 -8.40 -16.86 -12.69
N GLU A 340 -9.54 -16.85 -13.42
CA GLU A 340 -9.68 -17.50 -14.72
C GLU A 340 -8.71 -16.92 -15.76
N LEU A 341 -8.30 -15.66 -15.59
CA LEU A 341 -7.35 -14.97 -16.46
C LEU A 341 -5.89 -15.10 -15.97
N TRP A 342 -5.64 -15.87 -14.91
CA TRP A 342 -4.31 -16.06 -14.29
C TRP A 342 -3.67 -14.75 -13.83
N TRP A 343 -4.49 -13.81 -13.35
CA TRP A 343 -4.07 -12.54 -12.80
C TRP A 343 -3.98 -12.57 -11.28
N ASN A 344 -3.23 -11.62 -10.70
CA ASN A 344 -3.12 -11.50 -9.27
C ASN A 344 -4.41 -10.86 -8.69
N ILE A 345 -4.93 -11.46 -7.62
CA ILE A 345 -6.12 -10.96 -6.92
C ILE A 345 -5.85 -9.69 -6.13
N SER A 346 -4.59 -9.35 -5.89
CA SER A 346 -4.18 -8.15 -5.16
C SER A 346 -2.78 -7.72 -5.56
N TRP A 347 -2.60 -6.40 -5.66
CA TRP A 347 -1.32 -5.77 -5.97
C TRP A 347 -0.84 -4.80 -4.87
N GLU A 348 -1.74 -4.04 -4.26
CA GLU A 348 -1.43 -2.97 -3.32
C GLU A 348 -1.97 -3.22 -1.92
N HIS A 349 -3.24 -3.65 -1.82
CA HIS A 349 -3.93 -3.77 -0.53
C HIS A 349 -3.59 -5.06 0.20
N TRP A 350 -3.03 -6.03 -0.52
CA TRP A 350 -2.60 -7.32 -0.04
C TRP A 350 -3.76 -8.27 0.35
N ILE A 351 -3.42 -9.37 1.04
CA ILE A 351 -4.37 -10.46 1.29
C ILE A 351 -5.12 -10.27 2.60
N GLY A 352 -4.41 -10.02 3.71
CA GLY A 352 -4.98 -9.89 5.04
C GLY A 352 -6.01 -10.94 5.40
N LYS A 353 -6.98 -10.58 6.22
CA LYS A 353 -8.13 -11.43 6.54
C LYS A 353 -9.16 -11.48 5.41
N LYS A 354 -9.24 -10.44 4.58
CA LYS A 354 -10.28 -10.24 3.57
C LYS A 354 -10.20 -11.22 2.39
N LYS A 355 -8.98 -11.46 1.89
CA LYS A 355 -8.77 -12.15 0.61
C LYS A 355 -8.30 -13.59 0.73
N GLN A 356 -8.02 -14.10 1.94
CA GLN A 356 -7.52 -15.46 2.16
C GLN A 356 -8.36 -16.58 1.50
N LYS A 357 -9.68 -16.38 1.43
CA LYS A 357 -10.60 -17.35 0.82
C LYS A 357 -10.43 -17.49 -0.70
N TYR A 358 -9.79 -16.51 -1.35
CA TYR A 358 -9.57 -16.51 -2.80
C TYR A 358 -8.18 -17.04 -3.19
N LEU A 359 -7.29 -17.26 -2.23
CA LEU A 359 -5.97 -17.84 -2.51
C LEU A 359 -6.09 -19.30 -2.98
N SER A 360 -5.33 -19.64 -4.00
CA SER A 360 -5.11 -21.02 -4.42
C SER A 360 -4.36 -21.83 -3.33
N ASP A 361 -4.39 -23.15 -3.42
CA ASP A 361 -3.64 -23.99 -2.49
C ASP A 361 -2.13 -23.84 -2.68
N GLU A 362 -1.66 -23.51 -3.89
CA GLU A 362 -0.25 -23.22 -4.17
C GLU A 362 0.21 -21.95 -3.46
N GLU A 363 -0.53 -20.85 -3.57
CA GLU A 363 -0.24 -19.59 -2.88
C GLU A 363 -0.27 -19.76 -1.36
N LYS A 364 -1.25 -20.48 -0.80
CA LYS A 364 -1.31 -20.80 0.63
C LYS A 364 -0.09 -21.58 1.10
N ASN A 365 0.37 -22.57 0.31
CA ASN A 365 1.55 -23.36 0.63
C ASN A 365 2.83 -22.51 0.55
N GLN A 366 2.94 -21.60 -0.41
CA GLN A 366 4.06 -20.67 -0.52
C GLN A 366 4.13 -19.75 0.70
N ILE A 367 3.02 -19.08 1.05
CA ILE A 367 2.92 -18.22 2.26
C ILE A 367 3.32 -19.01 3.51
N LYS A 368 2.81 -20.24 3.65
CA LYS A 368 3.15 -21.11 4.78
C LYS A 368 4.64 -21.43 4.82
N SER A 369 5.26 -21.77 3.69
CA SER A 369 6.68 -22.08 3.61
C SER A 369 7.55 -20.88 4.02
N ILE A 370 7.20 -19.67 3.57
CA ILE A 370 7.88 -18.43 3.96
C ILE A 370 7.70 -18.18 5.47
N LYS A 371 6.48 -18.36 5.99
CA LYS A 371 6.19 -18.24 7.42
C LYS A 371 7.01 -19.21 8.26
N GLU A 372 7.13 -20.48 7.85
CA GLU A 372 7.94 -21.48 8.52
C GLU A 372 9.44 -21.13 8.56
N LYS A 373 9.94 -20.45 7.53
CA LYS A 373 11.33 -19.97 7.46
C LYS A 373 11.62 -18.89 8.50
N TRP A 374 10.72 -17.92 8.68
CA TRP A 374 10.97 -16.71 9.45
C TRP A 374 10.30 -16.69 10.84
N ASP A 375 9.15 -17.31 10.96
CA ASP A 375 8.34 -17.33 12.18
C ASP A 375 7.59 -18.67 12.35
N SER A 376 8.33 -19.76 12.46
CA SER A 376 7.78 -21.11 12.62
C SER A 376 6.92 -21.32 13.88
N ASN A 377 7.01 -20.41 14.84
CA ASN A 377 6.18 -20.43 16.06
C ASN A 377 4.88 -19.63 15.93
N ASP A 378 4.63 -19.03 14.78
CA ASP A 378 3.45 -18.20 14.50
C ASP A 378 3.24 -17.09 15.56
N VAL A 379 4.34 -16.38 15.87
CA VAL A 379 4.34 -15.27 16.84
C VAL A 379 3.77 -13.99 16.24
N PHE A 380 4.12 -13.70 14.97
CA PHE A 380 3.72 -12.47 14.31
C PHE A 380 2.48 -12.70 13.43
N GLY A 381 1.60 -11.71 13.39
CA GLY A 381 0.43 -11.66 12.52
C GLY A 381 -0.90 -11.75 13.26
N PHE A 382 -1.96 -11.78 12.49
CA PHE A 382 -3.36 -11.60 12.89
C PHE A 382 -4.16 -12.91 12.93
#